data_f6130352fd31c3d7455fc64aaddd2edd
#
_entry.id   f6130352fd31c3d7455fc64aaddd2edd
#
_cell.length_a   1.000
_cell.length_b   1.000
_cell.length_c   1.000
_cell.angle_alpha   90.00
_cell.angle_beta   90.00
_cell.angle_gamma   90.00
#
_symmetry.space_group_name_H-M   'P 1'
#
loop_
_entity.id
_entity.type
_entity.pdbx_description
1 polymer ?
#
loop_
_entity_poly.entity_id
_entity_poly.type
_entity_poly.pdbx_seq_one_letter_code
_entity_poly.pdbx_strand_id
1 'polypeptide(L)'
;MAEKTTLPKSVFAVEVRNHELLKLAYDAYLANNRLASATTKQRGEVRGGGKKPWRQKGTGRARFGSIRNPIWRGGGIVFGPRGNENYTKKISKTSKRVALRQALTVKADKVLVADIKTTGKTAEVAKFLKENKLNRRVLIVAEKTDELIRATNNISEALLVSPMYLNVFDILNADHIVIDPKAIEAIESWLGGEK
;
A
#
# COMPACT_ATOMS: atom_id res chain seq x y z
N MET A 1 20.76 25.29 -7.52
CA MET A 1 21.54 24.27 -8.28
C MET A 1 21.49 23.01 -7.48
N ALA A 2 21.03 21.89 -8.07
CA ALA A 2 21.02 20.60 -7.40
C ALA A 2 22.47 20.13 -7.25
N GLU A 3 22.93 20.05 -6.02
CA GLU A 3 24.22 19.40 -5.73
C GLU A 3 24.11 17.93 -6.12
N LYS A 4 25.04 17.47 -6.94
CA LYS A 4 25.23 16.03 -7.18
C LYS A 4 25.81 15.37 -5.94
N THR A 5 24.98 15.24 -4.91
CA THR A 5 25.34 14.44 -3.74
C THR A 5 25.45 12.99 -4.22
N THR A 6 26.61 12.39 -4.05
CA THR A 6 26.82 11.00 -4.43
C THR A 6 25.98 10.08 -3.57
N LEU A 7 25.02 9.39 -4.20
CA LEU A 7 24.17 8.41 -3.51
C LEU A 7 25.03 7.27 -2.94
N PRO A 8 24.81 6.82 -1.70
CA PRO A 8 25.57 5.75 -1.07
C PRO A 8 25.42 4.43 -1.83
N LYS A 9 26.52 3.87 -2.31
CA LYS A 9 26.53 2.62 -3.09
C LYS A 9 25.97 1.42 -2.33
N SER A 10 26.08 1.42 -1.00
CA SER A 10 25.53 0.39 -0.12
C SER A 10 24.00 0.20 -0.23
N VAL A 11 23.31 1.27 -0.65
CA VAL A 11 21.83 1.30 -0.75
C VAL A 11 21.36 1.39 -2.20
N PHE A 12 22.04 2.19 -3.04
CA PHE A 12 21.58 2.53 -4.40
C PHE A 12 22.32 1.80 -5.53
N ALA A 13 23.27 0.93 -5.21
CA ALA A 13 24.03 0.17 -6.21
C ALA A 13 24.12 -1.32 -5.87
N VAL A 14 23.01 -1.91 -5.45
CA VAL A 14 22.91 -3.34 -5.12
C VAL A 14 22.62 -4.14 -6.38
N GLU A 15 23.31 -5.28 -6.56
CA GLU A 15 23.06 -6.17 -7.69
C GLU A 15 21.62 -6.75 -7.63
N VAL A 16 20.82 -6.47 -8.65
CA VAL A 16 19.44 -7.00 -8.79
C VAL A 16 19.45 -8.11 -9.81
N ARG A 17 19.60 -9.37 -9.35
CA ARG A 17 19.63 -10.56 -10.22
C ARG A 17 18.24 -10.92 -10.76
N ASN A 18 17.21 -10.79 -9.93
CA ASN A 18 15.83 -11.01 -10.33
C ASN A 18 14.88 -10.03 -9.59
N HIS A 19 13.67 -9.90 -10.11
CA HIS A 19 12.63 -9.00 -9.54
C HIS A 19 11.59 -9.74 -8.69
N GLU A 20 11.77 -11.03 -8.38
CA GLU A 20 10.80 -11.82 -7.64
C GLU A 20 10.56 -11.28 -6.23
N LEU A 21 11.63 -10.90 -5.52
CA LEU A 21 11.53 -10.33 -4.19
C LEU A 21 10.82 -8.97 -4.20
N LEU A 22 11.09 -8.13 -5.21
CA LEU A 22 10.40 -6.86 -5.40
C LEU A 22 8.90 -7.08 -5.63
N LYS A 23 8.54 -8.01 -6.50
CA LYS A 23 7.15 -8.39 -6.75
C LYS A 23 6.48 -8.91 -5.49
N LEU A 24 7.14 -9.80 -4.74
CA LEU A 24 6.61 -10.35 -3.50
C LEU A 24 6.33 -9.24 -2.47
N ALA A 25 7.25 -8.27 -2.32
CA ALA A 25 7.09 -7.13 -1.42
C ALA A 25 5.95 -6.21 -1.86
N TYR A 26 5.84 -5.93 -3.15
CA TYR A 26 4.76 -5.13 -3.73
C TYR A 26 3.39 -5.78 -3.54
N ASP A 27 3.27 -7.07 -3.86
CA ASP A 27 2.03 -7.85 -3.70
C ASP A 27 1.62 -7.98 -2.22
N ALA A 28 2.61 -8.09 -1.31
CA ALA A 28 2.32 -8.12 0.12
C ALA A 28 1.77 -6.78 0.61
N TYR A 29 2.29 -5.65 0.11
CA TYR A 29 1.78 -4.33 0.46
C TYR A 29 0.32 -4.16 -0.01
N LEU A 30 0.02 -4.53 -1.26
CA LEU A 30 -1.35 -4.51 -1.79
C LEU A 30 -2.29 -5.43 -1.00
N ALA A 31 -1.84 -6.64 -0.68
CA ALA A 31 -2.62 -7.61 0.07
C ALA A 31 -2.92 -7.14 1.50
N ASN A 32 -1.95 -6.47 2.15
CA ASN A 32 -2.10 -5.95 3.52
C ASN A 32 -3.04 -4.74 3.60
N ASN A 33 -3.17 -3.99 2.50
CA ASN A 33 -4.11 -2.86 2.41
C ASN A 33 -5.52 -3.31 2.00
N ARG A 34 -5.70 -4.58 1.59
CA ARG A 34 -6.99 -5.09 1.17
C ARG A 34 -7.89 -5.34 2.37
N LEU A 35 -9.08 -4.74 2.36
CA LEU A 35 -10.13 -4.96 3.36
C LEU A 35 -11.13 -6.01 2.88
N ALA A 36 -11.48 -6.94 3.77
CA ALA A 36 -12.53 -7.90 3.53
C ALA A 36 -13.89 -7.24 3.82
N SER A 37 -14.49 -6.59 2.82
CA SER A 37 -15.78 -5.91 2.96
C SER A 37 -16.95 -6.68 2.36
N ALA A 38 -16.68 -7.65 1.48
CA ALA A 38 -17.71 -8.47 0.86
C ALA A 38 -18.31 -9.44 1.89
N THR A 39 -19.62 -9.42 2.06
CA THR A 39 -20.33 -10.33 2.95
C THR A 39 -21.63 -10.83 2.33
N THR A 40 -21.99 -12.06 2.63
CA THR A 40 -23.26 -12.66 2.21
C THR A 40 -24.01 -13.19 3.43
N LYS A 41 -25.34 -13.05 3.38
CA LYS A 41 -26.20 -13.50 4.49
C LYS A 41 -26.35 -15.03 4.47
N GLN A 42 -26.08 -15.65 5.60
CA GLN A 42 -26.37 -17.06 5.83
C GLN A 42 -27.87 -17.27 6.11
N ARG A 43 -28.29 -18.53 6.11
CA ARG A 43 -29.68 -18.93 6.36
C ARG A 43 -30.29 -18.31 7.64
N GLY A 44 -29.49 -18.14 8.70
CA GLY A 44 -29.92 -17.52 9.94
C GLY A 44 -30.15 -16.01 9.85
N GLU A 45 -29.39 -15.34 8.98
CA GLU A 45 -29.34 -13.88 8.84
C GLU A 45 -30.36 -13.33 7.83
N VAL A 46 -30.88 -14.18 6.95
CA VAL A 46 -31.90 -13.79 5.98
C VAL A 46 -33.22 -13.55 6.69
N ARG A 47 -33.89 -12.44 6.38
CA ARG A 47 -35.25 -12.14 6.91
C ARG A 47 -36.26 -13.17 6.39
N GLY A 48 -37.15 -13.64 7.29
CA GLY A 48 -38.20 -14.59 6.95
C GLY A 48 -38.09 -15.88 7.76
N GLY A 49 -38.84 -16.90 7.39
CA GLY A 49 -38.91 -18.18 8.12
C GLY A 49 -39.85 -18.13 9.32
N GLY A 50 -39.67 -19.04 10.28
CA GLY A 50 -40.58 -19.20 11.43
C GLY A 50 -41.79 -20.03 11.11
N LYS A 51 -42.47 -19.82 9.99
CA LYS A 51 -43.59 -20.65 9.53
C LYS A 51 -43.10 -21.74 8.61
N LYS A 52 -43.46 -22.99 8.92
CA LYS A 52 -43.20 -24.17 8.08
C LYS A 52 -43.99 -24.04 6.77
N PRO A 53 -43.35 -24.19 5.56
CA PRO A 53 -44.04 -24.00 4.28
C PRO A 53 -45.24 -24.91 4.07
N TRP A 54 -45.18 -26.19 4.52
CA TRP A 54 -46.25 -27.16 4.49
C TRP A 54 -46.10 -28.22 5.59
N ARG A 55 -47.15 -29.02 5.81
CA ARG A 55 -47.15 -30.09 6.80
C ARG A 55 -46.12 -31.20 6.44
N GLN A 56 -45.68 -31.95 7.46
CA GLN A 56 -44.58 -32.90 7.38
C GLN A 56 -44.81 -34.06 6.40
N LYS A 57 -46.09 -34.51 6.26
CA LYS A 57 -46.50 -35.65 5.42
C LYS A 57 -47.84 -35.29 4.71
N GLY A 58 -48.18 -36.08 3.64
CA GLY A 58 -49.47 -35.96 2.94
C GLY A 58 -49.55 -34.78 1.94
N THR A 59 -48.43 -34.22 1.46
CA THR A 59 -48.39 -33.17 0.41
C THR A 59 -47.78 -33.60 -0.90
N GLY A 60 -47.23 -34.84 -1.01
CA GLY A 60 -46.51 -35.30 -2.20
C GLY A 60 -45.20 -34.53 -2.48
N ARG A 61 -44.80 -33.59 -1.63
CA ARG A 61 -43.60 -32.73 -1.78
C ARG A 61 -42.50 -33.19 -0.81
N ALA A 62 -41.25 -32.86 -1.17
CA ALA A 62 -40.11 -33.04 -0.25
C ALA A 62 -40.33 -32.26 1.07
N ARG A 63 -39.82 -32.82 2.16
CA ARG A 63 -39.95 -32.18 3.50
C ARG A 63 -39.12 -30.92 3.60
N PHE A 64 -39.73 -29.79 3.96
CA PHE A 64 -39.03 -28.50 4.19
C PHE A 64 -39.45 -27.88 5.50
N GLY A 65 -38.47 -27.36 6.24
CA GLY A 65 -38.67 -26.66 7.51
C GLY A 65 -38.68 -25.13 7.39
N SER A 66 -38.03 -24.60 6.37
CA SER A 66 -37.90 -23.12 6.23
C SER A 66 -37.72 -22.73 4.77
N ILE A 67 -38.26 -21.55 4.41
CA ILE A 67 -38.08 -20.92 3.10
C ILE A 67 -36.71 -20.27 2.93
N ARG A 68 -35.94 -20.13 4.02
CA ARG A 68 -34.58 -19.56 3.98
C ARG A 68 -33.51 -20.56 3.54
N ASN A 69 -33.90 -21.74 3.13
CA ASN A 69 -32.96 -22.80 2.72
C ASN A 69 -32.16 -22.34 1.47
N PRO A 70 -30.86 -22.67 1.36
CA PRO A 70 -30.01 -22.23 0.24
C PRO A 70 -30.53 -22.62 -1.14
N ILE A 71 -31.28 -23.70 -1.24
CA ILE A 71 -31.88 -24.15 -2.52
C ILE A 71 -33.12 -23.35 -2.95
N TRP A 72 -33.60 -22.46 -2.08
CA TRP A 72 -34.73 -21.60 -2.40
C TRP A 72 -34.26 -20.24 -2.88
N ARG A 73 -34.97 -19.68 -3.86
CA ARG A 73 -34.72 -18.29 -4.29
C ARG A 73 -34.95 -17.34 -3.09
N GLY A 74 -33.95 -16.51 -2.81
CA GLY A 74 -33.98 -15.64 -1.63
C GLY A 74 -33.58 -16.33 -0.32
N GLY A 75 -33.13 -17.59 -0.36
CA GLY A 75 -32.52 -18.28 0.77
C GLY A 75 -31.09 -17.81 1.07
N GLY A 76 -30.54 -18.26 2.20
CA GLY A 76 -29.18 -17.91 2.62
C GLY A 76 -28.11 -18.61 1.79
N ILE A 77 -26.94 -17.97 1.68
CA ILE A 77 -25.76 -18.54 1.00
C ILE A 77 -24.94 -19.35 2.01
N VAL A 78 -24.45 -20.53 1.58
CA VAL A 78 -23.74 -21.45 2.49
C VAL A 78 -22.26 -21.09 2.58
N PHE A 79 -21.58 -20.94 1.44
CA PHE A 79 -20.13 -20.75 1.34
C PHE A 79 -19.74 -19.36 0.77
N GLY A 80 -20.53 -18.35 1.03
CA GLY A 80 -20.20 -17.00 0.60
C GLY A 80 -19.18 -16.31 1.49
N PRO A 81 -18.61 -15.18 1.05
CA PRO A 81 -17.69 -14.39 1.82
C PRO A 81 -18.36 -13.87 3.09
N ARG A 82 -17.59 -13.76 4.18
CA ARG A 82 -18.09 -13.35 5.51
C ARG A 82 -17.62 -11.97 5.95
N GLY A 83 -16.73 -11.33 5.20
CA GLY A 83 -16.18 -10.02 5.55
C GLY A 83 -15.11 -10.05 6.66
N ASN A 84 -14.59 -11.23 6.99
CA ASN A 84 -13.55 -11.43 8.00
C ASN A 84 -12.32 -12.15 7.45
N GLU A 85 -12.21 -12.27 6.13
CA GLU A 85 -11.09 -12.92 5.46
C GLU A 85 -9.80 -12.14 5.71
N ASN A 86 -8.75 -12.87 6.05
CA ASN A 86 -7.44 -12.30 6.29
C ASN A 86 -6.56 -12.43 5.04
N TYR A 87 -6.30 -11.31 4.37
CA TYR A 87 -5.44 -11.24 3.19
C TYR A 87 -3.98 -10.94 3.50
N THR A 88 -3.62 -10.80 4.79
CA THR A 88 -2.29 -10.37 5.22
C THR A 88 -1.19 -11.34 4.79
N LYS A 89 -0.19 -10.82 4.09
CA LYS A 89 1.05 -11.54 3.73
C LYS A 89 2.21 -11.05 4.58
N LYS A 90 2.92 -11.97 5.23
CA LYS A 90 4.09 -11.66 6.07
C LYS A 90 5.38 -11.87 5.27
N ILE A 91 6.28 -10.89 5.34
CA ILE A 91 7.65 -10.97 4.79
C ILE A 91 8.62 -10.71 5.94
N SER A 92 9.76 -11.41 5.96
CA SER A 92 10.80 -11.22 6.96
C SER A 92 11.38 -9.80 6.92
N LYS A 93 11.92 -9.31 8.03
CA LYS A 93 12.51 -7.96 8.10
C LYS A 93 13.74 -7.83 7.17
N THR A 94 14.58 -8.86 7.11
CA THR A 94 15.74 -8.92 6.20
C THR A 94 15.31 -8.84 4.75
N SER A 95 14.34 -9.65 4.32
CA SER A 95 13.80 -9.61 2.95
C SER A 95 13.19 -8.25 2.60
N LYS A 96 12.51 -7.58 3.53
CA LYS A 96 11.99 -6.21 3.32
C LYS A 96 13.10 -5.21 3.08
N ARG A 97 14.19 -5.25 3.87
CA ARG A 97 15.35 -4.37 3.71
C ARG A 97 16.04 -4.58 2.38
N VAL A 98 16.24 -5.85 1.97
CA VAL A 98 16.82 -6.18 0.67
C VAL A 98 15.93 -5.67 -0.46
N ALA A 99 14.61 -5.91 -0.40
CA ALA A 99 13.65 -5.42 -1.38
C ALA A 99 13.67 -3.88 -1.51
N LEU A 100 13.79 -3.15 -0.40
CA LEU A 100 13.91 -1.69 -0.41
C LEU A 100 15.20 -1.22 -1.11
N ARG A 101 16.35 -1.83 -0.80
CA ARG A 101 17.61 -1.53 -1.48
C ARG A 101 17.51 -1.78 -2.98
N GLN A 102 16.94 -2.91 -3.39
CA GLN A 102 16.70 -3.22 -4.80
C GLN A 102 15.77 -2.21 -5.47
N ALA A 103 14.67 -1.80 -4.80
CA ALA A 103 13.75 -0.82 -5.35
C ALA A 103 14.41 0.56 -5.55
N LEU A 104 15.21 1.01 -4.58
CA LEU A 104 15.98 2.25 -4.68
C LEU A 104 17.03 2.18 -5.79
N THR A 105 17.68 1.04 -5.97
CA THR A 105 18.65 0.82 -7.06
C THR A 105 17.98 0.91 -8.43
N VAL A 106 16.83 0.26 -8.61
CA VAL A 106 16.07 0.30 -9.88
C VAL A 106 15.61 1.72 -10.24
N LYS A 107 15.36 2.55 -9.23
CA LYS A 107 14.90 3.94 -9.40
C LYS A 107 16.01 4.99 -9.25
N ALA A 108 17.27 4.59 -9.09
CA ALA A 108 18.39 5.48 -8.83
C ALA A 108 18.53 6.64 -9.85
N ASP A 109 18.24 6.37 -11.12
CA ASP A 109 18.29 7.38 -12.20
C ASP A 109 17.23 8.48 -12.05
N LYS A 110 16.18 8.24 -11.26
CA LYS A 110 15.05 9.16 -11.04
C LYS A 110 15.08 9.83 -9.67
N VAL A 111 16.19 9.66 -8.95
CA VAL A 111 16.41 10.27 -7.63
C VAL A 111 17.05 11.64 -7.79
N LEU A 112 16.40 12.65 -7.21
CA LEU A 112 16.91 14.00 -7.04
C LEU A 112 17.21 14.23 -5.56
N VAL A 113 18.43 14.66 -5.24
CA VAL A 113 18.78 15.06 -3.87
C VAL A 113 18.61 16.57 -3.77
N ALA A 114 17.66 17.01 -2.94
CA ALA A 114 17.40 18.42 -2.72
C ALA A 114 16.72 18.66 -1.37
N ASP A 115 17.08 19.75 -0.71
CA ASP A 115 16.40 20.22 0.50
C ASP A 115 15.20 21.09 0.11
N ILE A 116 14.01 20.72 0.59
CA ILE A 116 12.77 21.45 0.34
C ILE A 116 12.48 22.36 1.52
N LYS A 117 12.91 23.61 1.44
CA LYS A 117 12.61 24.63 2.44
C LYS A 117 11.25 25.25 2.16
N THR A 118 10.35 25.16 3.12
CA THR A 118 9.00 25.72 3.01
C THR A 118 8.61 26.45 4.29
N THR A 119 7.79 27.48 4.16
CA THR A 119 7.14 28.19 5.26
C THR A 119 5.72 27.66 5.53
N GLY A 120 5.39 26.47 4.97
CA GLY A 120 4.05 25.86 5.05
C GLY A 120 3.12 26.23 3.89
N LYS A 121 3.61 26.95 2.87
CA LYS A 121 2.81 27.35 1.70
C LYS A 121 2.93 26.32 0.57
N THR A 122 1.79 25.84 0.07
CA THR A 122 1.72 24.90 -1.06
C THR A 122 2.35 25.46 -2.34
N ALA A 123 2.28 26.79 -2.54
CA ALA A 123 2.84 27.44 -3.72
C ALA A 123 4.36 27.27 -3.82
N GLU A 124 5.07 27.21 -2.71
CA GLU A 124 6.54 27.02 -2.67
C GLU A 124 6.91 25.63 -3.18
N VAL A 125 6.23 24.58 -2.69
CA VAL A 125 6.46 23.21 -3.16
C VAL A 125 6.04 23.05 -4.62
N ALA A 126 4.90 23.60 -5.02
CA ALA A 126 4.46 23.57 -6.42
C ALA A 126 5.45 24.27 -7.37
N LYS A 127 6.06 25.37 -6.94
CA LYS A 127 7.12 26.07 -7.68
C LYS A 127 8.36 25.20 -7.79
N PHE A 128 8.81 24.59 -6.69
CA PHE A 128 9.95 23.67 -6.65
C PHE A 128 9.76 22.49 -7.63
N LEU A 129 8.56 21.87 -7.64
CA LEU A 129 8.24 20.75 -8.55
C LEU A 129 8.31 21.18 -10.02
N LYS A 130 7.77 22.36 -10.35
CA LYS A 130 7.81 22.92 -11.71
C LYS A 130 9.22 23.27 -12.17
N GLU A 131 10.03 23.90 -11.33
CA GLU A 131 11.42 24.29 -11.63
C GLU A 131 12.30 23.06 -11.93
N ASN A 132 12.10 21.97 -11.19
CA ASN A 132 12.83 20.73 -11.40
C ASN A 132 12.17 19.81 -12.44
N LYS A 133 11.09 20.23 -13.11
CA LYS A 133 10.32 19.44 -14.11
C LYS A 133 9.83 18.09 -13.58
N LEU A 134 9.50 18.05 -12.30
CA LEU A 134 8.99 16.86 -11.63
C LEU A 134 7.48 16.78 -11.85
N ASN A 135 7.08 15.91 -12.77
CA ASN A 135 5.67 15.74 -13.14
C ASN A 135 5.14 14.38 -12.64
N ARG A 136 3.82 14.25 -12.56
CA ARG A 136 3.10 13.05 -12.14
C ARG A 136 3.37 12.71 -10.66
N ARG A 137 3.70 11.45 -10.34
CA ARG A 137 3.87 10.99 -8.96
C ARG A 137 5.27 11.26 -8.44
N VAL A 138 5.39 12.19 -7.53
CA VAL A 138 6.66 12.57 -6.89
C VAL A 138 6.66 12.08 -5.44
N LEU A 139 7.61 11.22 -5.11
CA LEU A 139 7.83 10.77 -3.73
C LEU A 139 8.86 11.70 -3.07
N ILE A 140 8.45 12.39 -2.01
CA ILE A 140 9.31 13.27 -1.22
C ILE A 140 9.70 12.52 0.05
N VAL A 141 10.98 12.31 0.26
CA VAL A 141 11.54 11.61 1.41
C VAL A 141 12.27 12.64 2.30
N ALA A 142 11.62 13.05 3.36
CA ALA A 142 12.15 14.02 4.31
C ALA A 142 11.57 13.77 5.72
N GLU A 143 12.15 14.39 6.74
CA GLU A 143 11.52 14.44 8.05
C GLU A 143 10.21 15.22 7.98
N LYS A 144 9.16 14.67 8.58
CA LYS A 144 7.83 15.29 8.60
C LYS A 144 7.79 16.43 9.60
N THR A 145 8.01 17.65 9.12
CA THR A 145 7.72 18.88 9.88
C THR A 145 6.27 19.32 9.58
N ASP A 146 5.64 20.02 10.52
CA ASP A 146 4.25 20.52 10.34
C ASP A 146 4.13 21.44 9.12
N GLU A 147 5.16 22.23 8.85
CA GLU A 147 5.24 23.12 7.69
C GLU A 147 5.26 22.32 6.36
N LEU A 148 6.12 21.29 6.29
CA LEU A 148 6.24 20.46 5.10
C LEU A 148 4.97 19.64 4.86
N ILE A 149 4.34 19.13 5.91
CA ILE A 149 3.05 18.41 5.82
C ILE A 149 1.98 19.35 5.26
N ARG A 150 1.84 20.56 5.78
CA ARG A 150 0.85 21.55 5.29
C ARG A 150 1.11 21.93 3.82
N ALA A 151 2.38 22.09 3.46
CA ALA A 151 2.78 22.48 2.10
C ALA A 151 2.53 21.37 1.06
N THR A 152 2.61 20.09 1.46
CA THR A 152 2.51 18.95 0.52
C THR A 152 1.12 18.31 0.47
N ASN A 153 0.34 18.32 1.56
CA ASN A 153 -0.93 17.57 1.66
C ASN A 153 -1.96 17.91 0.57
N ASN A 154 -1.98 19.15 0.06
CA ASN A 154 -2.94 19.57 -0.96
C ASN A 154 -2.44 19.31 -2.39
N ILE A 155 -1.24 18.80 -2.57
CA ILE A 155 -0.67 18.50 -3.90
C ILE A 155 -0.87 17.00 -4.16
N SER A 156 -1.79 16.66 -5.06
CA SER A 156 -2.14 15.28 -5.40
C SER A 156 -0.99 14.48 -6.01
N GLU A 157 -0.04 15.16 -6.63
CA GLU A 157 1.13 14.58 -7.29
C GLU A 157 2.27 14.27 -6.32
N ALA A 158 2.29 14.90 -5.14
CA ALA A 158 3.35 14.79 -4.14
C ALA A 158 2.93 13.89 -2.97
N LEU A 159 3.76 12.89 -2.66
CA LEU A 159 3.61 12.04 -1.49
C LEU A 159 4.80 12.24 -0.55
N LEU A 160 4.55 12.78 0.65
CA LEU A 160 5.57 12.95 1.68
C LEU A 160 5.69 11.73 2.58
N VAL A 161 6.87 11.13 2.62
CA VAL A 161 7.18 9.95 3.45
C VAL A 161 8.42 10.20 4.29
N SER A 162 8.38 9.81 5.57
CA SER A 162 9.56 9.83 6.44
C SER A 162 10.54 8.72 6.02
N PRO A 163 11.87 8.92 6.17
CA PRO A 163 12.90 7.97 5.76
C PRO A 163 12.70 6.55 6.30
N MET A 164 12.28 6.43 7.57
CA MET A 164 12.06 5.13 8.24
C MET A 164 10.78 4.42 7.80
N TYR A 165 9.85 5.11 7.11
CA TYR A 165 8.58 4.57 6.63
C TYR A 165 8.55 4.33 5.13
N LEU A 166 9.71 4.40 4.47
CA LEU A 166 9.84 4.03 3.06
C LEU A 166 9.36 2.59 2.81
N ASN A 167 8.61 2.41 1.76
CA ASN A 167 8.14 1.10 1.32
C ASN A 167 8.37 0.90 -0.19
N VAL A 168 8.41 -0.38 -0.60
CA VAL A 168 8.66 -0.75 -2.00
C VAL A 168 7.54 -0.26 -2.92
N PHE A 169 6.30 -0.22 -2.42
CA PHE A 169 5.15 0.21 -3.20
C PHE A 169 5.25 1.68 -3.62
N ASP A 170 5.55 2.58 -2.69
CA ASP A 170 5.68 4.02 -2.98
C ASP A 170 6.88 4.30 -3.89
N ILE A 171 8.02 3.63 -3.66
CA ILE A 171 9.23 3.78 -4.48
C ILE A 171 8.96 3.36 -5.93
N LEU A 172 8.36 2.19 -6.16
CA LEU A 172 8.13 1.68 -7.51
C LEU A 172 7.06 2.48 -8.27
N ASN A 173 6.04 2.98 -7.57
CA ASN A 173 4.97 3.79 -8.16
C ASN A 173 5.36 5.25 -8.41
N ALA A 174 6.42 5.74 -7.76
CA ALA A 174 6.90 7.10 -8.00
C ALA A 174 7.57 7.20 -9.39
N ASP A 175 7.26 8.28 -10.10
CA ASP A 175 7.96 8.65 -11.34
C ASP A 175 9.27 9.39 -11.02
N HIS A 176 9.27 10.20 -9.96
CA HIS A 176 10.45 10.90 -9.45
C HIS A 176 10.51 10.77 -7.93
N ILE A 177 11.72 10.70 -7.39
CA ILE A 177 11.97 10.60 -5.95
C ILE A 177 12.86 11.78 -5.56
N VAL A 178 12.40 12.59 -4.61
CA VAL A 178 13.17 13.68 -4.03
C VAL A 178 13.58 13.28 -2.62
N ILE A 179 14.86 13.26 -2.34
CA ILE A 179 15.40 12.86 -1.04
C ILE A 179 16.13 14.04 -0.41
N ASP A 180 15.75 14.38 0.81
CA ASP A 180 16.48 15.34 1.63
C ASP A 180 17.88 14.79 1.96
N PRO A 181 18.96 15.59 1.89
CA PRO A 181 20.30 15.17 2.32
C PRO A 181 20.35 14.51 3.69
N LYS A 182 19.65 15.03 4.68
CA LYS A 182 19.53 14.44 6.02
C LYS A 182 18.84 13.06 6.02
N ALA A 183 17.88 12.88 5.13
CA ALA A 183 17.17 11.61 4.98
C ALA A 183 18.08 10.50 4.41
N ILE A 184 19.09 10.85 3.62
CA ILE A 184 20.06 9.88 3.08
C ILE A 184 20.85 9.21 4.20
N GLU A 185 21.32 9.97 5.18
CA GLU A 185 22.06 9.43 6.33
C GLU A 185 21.19 8.46 7.14
N ALA A 186 19.93 8.83 7.37
CA ALA A 186 18.97 7.97 8.06
C ALA A 186 18.68 6.68 7.27
N ILE A 187 18.53 6.76 5.95
CA ILE A 187 18.33 5.59 5.08
C ILE A 187 19.57 4.69 5.10
N GLU A 188 20.75 5.25 5.03
CA GLU A 188 22.01 4.49 5.07
C GLU A 188 22.21 3.78 6.40
N SER A 189 21.95 4.43 7.53
CA SER A 189 22.03 3.81 8.86
C SER A 189 21.04 2.66 9.02
N TRP A 190 19.84 2.80 8.44
CA TRP A 190 18.78 1.80 8.56
C TRP A 190 18.91 0.63 7.59
N LEU A 191 19.30 0.89 6.33
CA LEU A 191 19.39 -0.13 5.27
C LEU A 191 20.82 -0.61 5.04
N GLY A 192 21.84 0.20 5.28
CA GLY A 192 23.25 -0.11 5.05
C GLY A 192 23.89 -1.02 6.10
N GLY A 193 23.28 -1.17 7.26
CA GLY A 193 23.84 -1.83 8.43
C GLY A 193 23.60 -3.34 8.53
N GLU A 194 23.99 -4.13 7.53
CA GLU A 194 24.28 -5.57 7.75
C GLU A 194 25.76 -5.81 7.47
N LYS A 195 26.54 -5.84 8.58
CA LYS A 195 27.80 -6.56 8.62
C LYS A 195 27.51 -8.05 8.78
#